data_679090e14ff36bcb909b51b1fda4b987
#
_entry.id   679090e14ff36bcb909b51b1fda4b987
#
_cell.length_a   1.000
_cell.length_b   1.000
_cell.length_c   1.000
_cell.angle_alpha   90.00
_cell.angle_beta   90.00
_cell.angle_gamma   90.00
#
_symmetry.space_group_name_H-M   'P 1'
#
loop_
_entity.id
_entity.type
_entity.pdbx_description
1 polymer ?
#
loop_
_entity_poly.entity_id
_entity_poly.type
_entity_poly.pdbx_seq_one_letter_code
_entity_poly.pdbx_strand_id
1 'polypeptide(L)'
;MPAKASARVCRGAGGRSARATAWLRDRRMRVDDIHQVFIVGAGTMGQQIALQCATHGLGAIVYDLSRDALDKASENISDYGARLVREARLTPDHLEAAWRRISFSSRLDDAATADLVSESVPEDPKLKAEVFARLNDICPPRTVFTTNTSTLVPSLFSESTGRPAQFAALHFHQYVWDANLVDIMPHPGTAQETIELLRAFARRIGQVPLVFRKESPKYVVNAILGAINDVALRLVADGVASVEDVDRAWMIVMKTAVGPFGSLDVVGLDTVWQIIQANSTAADRPECDPRAKLIKDYVDKGWLGVKSGRGFYTYPDPAYAQPDFLRGEA
;
A
#
# COMPACT_ATOMS: atom_id res chain seq x y z
N MET A 1 -47.00 -34.24 51.95
CA MET A 1 -45.77 -34.89 51.57
C MET A 1 -45.62 -34.77 50.06
N PRO A 2 -44.70 -33.98 49.51
CA PRO A 2 -44.40 -34.00 48.08
C PRO A 2 -43.09 -34.74 47.82
N ALA A 3 -43.09 -35.48 46.71
CA ALA A 3 -42.02 -36.35 46.20
C ALA A 3 -40.79 -35.54 45.73
N LYS A 4 -39.61 -36.05 46.07
CA LYS A 4 -38.30 -35.55 45.61
C LYS A 4 -38.04 -36.01 44.19
N ALA A 5 -37.90 -35.08 43.24
CA ALA A 5 -37.36 -35.38 41.90
C ALA A 5 -35.84 -35.20 41.92
N SER A 6 -35.10 -36.25 41.63
CA SER A 6 -33.65 -36.26 41.53
C SER A 6 -33.21 -35.68 40.18
N ALA A 7 -32.46 -34.58 40.20
CA ALA A 7 -31.79 -34.05 39.00
C ALA A 7 -30.56 -34.91 38.67
N ARG A 8 -30.56 -35.61 37.54
CA ARG A 8 -29.35 -36.18 36.92
C ARG A 8 -28.57 -35.08 36.25
N VAL A 9 -27.35 -34.81 36.74
CA VAL A 9 -26.39 -33.94 36.14
C VAL A 9 -25.71 -34.73 34.99
N CYS A 10 -25.98 -34.37 33.74
CA CYS A 10 -25.22 -34.81 32.60
C CYS A 10 -23.83 -34.12 32.58
N ARG A 11 -22.81 -34.84 33.06
CA ARG A 11 -21.40 -34.49 32.77
C ARG A 11 -21.00 -35.19 31.44
N GLY A 12 -20.66 -34.37 30.43
CA GLY A 12 -20.10 -34.95 29.21
C GLY A 12 -20.12 -34.05 27.99
N ALA A 13 -19.44 -32.89 28.04
CA ALA A 13 -19.12 -32.11 26.83
C ALA A 13 -17.79 -31.34 26.88
N GLY A 14 -16.85 -31.74 27.76
CA GLY A 14 -15.56 -31.02 27.93
C GLY A 14 -14.41 -31.50 27.06
N GLY A 15 -14.55 -32.62 26.31
CA GLY A 15 -13.39 -33.28 25.69
C GLY A 15 -13.11 -32.94 24.23
N ARG A 16 -14.04 -32.33 23.51
CA ARG A 16 -13.85 -32.07 22.04
C ARG A 16 -13.33 -30.68 21.73
N SER A 17 -13.59 -29.69 22.55
CA SER A 17 -13.14 -28.30 22.33
C SER A 17 -11.62 -28.14 22.56
N ALA A 18 -11.05 -28.80 23.57
CA ALA A 18 -9.62 -28.66 23.89
C ALA A 18 -8.70 -29.36 22.88
N ARG A 19 -9.16 -30.47 22.22
CA ARG A 19 -8.41 -31.14 21.17
C ARG A 19 -8.47 -30.38 19.83
N ALA A 20 -9.60 -29.74 19.52
CA ALA A 20 -9.74 -28.89 18.33
C ALA A 20 -8.87 -27.64 18.42
N THR A 21 -8.78 -27.01 19.60
CA THR A 21 -7.91 -25.86 19.84
C THR A 21 -6.41 -26.22 19.91
N ALA A 22 -6.05 -27.40 20.37
CA ALA A 22 -4.68 -27.88 20.32
C ALA A 22 -4.23 -28.19 18.89
N TRP A 23 -5.12 -28.72 18.03
CA TRP A 23 -4.85 -29.00 16.62
C TRP A 23 -4.61 -27.72 15.81
N LEU A 24 -5.31 -26.62 16.16
CA LEU A 24 -5.12 -25.29 15.55
C LEU A 24 -3.80 -24.62 16.00
N ARG A 25 -3.28 -24.94 17.18
CA ARG A 25 -2.02 -24.41 17.70
C ARG A 25 -0.78 -24.98 16.99
N ASP A 26 -0.85 -26.21 16.49
CA ASP A 26 0.30 -26.92 15.91
C ASP A 26 0.49 -26.66 14.40
N ARG A 27 -0.33 -25.81 13.77
CA ARG A 27 -0.27 -25.45 12.35
C ARG A 27 -0.24 -23.94 12.11
N ARG A 28 0.33 -23.18 13.03
CA ARG A 28 0.54 -21.73 12.80
C ARG A 28 1.58 -21.54 11.73
N MET A 29 1.21 -20.85 10.65
CA MET A 29 2.17 -20.44 9.62
C MET A 29 3.23 -19.53 10.27
N ARG A 30 4.50 -19.87 10.08
CA ARG A 30 5.65 -19.05 10.46
C ARG A 30 6.15 -18.29 9.25
N VAL A 31 6.92 -17.25 9.47
CA VAL A 31 7.49 -16.46 8.37
C VAL A 31 8.36 -17.29 7.43
N ASP A 32 9.03 -18.32 7.95
CA ASP A 32 9.86 -19.25 7.17
C ASP A 32 9.02 -20.18 6.28
N ASP A 33 7.73 -20.35 6.58
CA ASP A 33 6.80 -21.17 5.79
C ASP A 33 6.22 -20.38 4.59
N ILE A 34 6.49 -19.07 4.50
CA ILE A 34 6.12 -18.25 3.35
C ILE A 34 7.20 -18.39 2.28
N HIS A 35 6.89 -19.08 1.21
CA HIS A 35 7.77 -19.29 0.06
C HIS A 35 7.24 -18.64 -1.21
N GLN A 36 5.90 -18.57 -1.37
CA GLN A 36 5.25 -18.08 -2.57
C GLN A 36 4.29 -16.93 -2.25
N VAL A 37 4.54 -15.76 -2.85
CA VAL A 37 3.66 -14.60 -2.80
C VAL A 37 2.90 -14.49 -4.12
N PHE A 38 1.58 -14.41 -4.07
CA PHE A 38 0.72 -14.16 -5.21
C PHE A 38 0.29 -12.70 -5.21
N ILE A 39 0.69 -11.95 -6.22
CA ILE A 39 0.48 -10.50 -6.33
C ILE A 39 -0.63 -10.25 -7.34
N VAL A 40 -1.74 -9.68 -6.90
CA VAL A 40 -2.91 -9.41 -7.72
C VAL A 40 -2.88 -7.96 -8.20
N GLY A 41 -2.65 -7.79 -9.49
CA GLY A 41 -2.45 -6.49 -10.14
C GLY A 41 -1.00 -6.27 -10.56
N ALA A 42 -0.77 -6.16 -11.88
CA ALA A 42 0.52 -5.91 -12.50
C ALA A 42 0.87 -4.41 -12.62
N GLY A 43 0.19 -3.56 -11.84
CA GLY A 43 0.45 -2.12 -11.76
C GLY A 43 1.77 -1.79 -11.05
N THR A 44 2.04 -0.49 -10.92
CA THR A 44 3.30 0.03 -10.34
C THR A 44 3.67 -0.62 -9.00
N MET A 45 2.70 -0.77 -8.09
CA MET A 45 2.98 -1.36 -6.78
C MET A 45 3.20 -2.87 -6.85
N GLY A 46 2.37 -3.60 -7.61
CA GLY A 46 2.55 -5.05 -7.77
C GLY A 46 3.91 -5.42 -8.35
N GLN A 47 4.40 -4.66 -9.31
CA GLN A 47 5.74 -4.81 -9.89
C GLN A 47 6.85 -4.66 -8.84
N GLN A 48 6.77 -3.61 -8.04
CA GLN A 48 7.78 -3.30 -7.01
C GLN A 48 7.75 -4.31 -5.88
N ILE A 49 6.56 -4.74 -5.44
CA ILE A 49 6.38 -5.78 -4.41
C ILE A 49 6.95 -7.11 -4.90
N ALA A 50 6.74 -7.46 -6.19
CA ALA A 50 7.28 -8.68 -6.78
C ALA A 50 8.81 -8.69 -6.77
N LEU A 51 9.44 -7.61 -7.22
CA LEU A 51 10.90 -7.48 -7.20
C LEU A 51 11.43 -7.55 -5.76
N GLN A 52 10.78 -6.83 -4.82
CA GLN A 52 11.19 -6.83 -3.41
C GLN A 52 11.12 -8.23 -2.78
N CYS A 53 10.03 -8.97 -3.02
CA CYS A 53 9.91 -10.35 -2.54
C CYS A 53 10.98 -11.25 -3.16
N ALA A 54 11.20 -11.16 -4.47
CA ALA A 54 12.13 -12.01 -5.20
C ALA A 54 13.60 -11.76 -4.81
N THR A 55 14.00 -10.51 -4.58
CA THR A 55 15.34 -10.16 -4.09
C THR A 55 15.60 -10.65 -2.67
N HIS A 56 14.54 -10.97 -1.91
CA HIS A 56 14.64 -11.57 -0.57
C HIS A 56 14.36 -13.08 -0.55
N GLY A 57 14.47 -13.74 -1.72
CA GLY A 57 14.45 -15.20 -1.84
C GLY A 57 13.07 -15.83 -1.90
N LEU A 58 11.99 -15.04 -2.07
CA LEU A 58 10.63 -15.53 -2.21
C LEU A 58 10.25 -15.70 -3.69
N GLY A 59 9.41 -16.71 -3.98
CA GLY A 59 8.71 -16.78 -5.25
C GLY A 59 7.64 -15.69 -5.33
N ALA A 60 7.49 -15.06 -6.50
CA ALA A 60 6.50 -14.03 -6.76
C ALA A 60 5.75 -14.33 -8.05
N ILE A 61 4.43 -14.55 -7.98
CA ILE A 61 3.58 -14.67 -9.16
C ILE A 61 2.83 -13.36 -9.32
N VAL A 62 3.10 -12.62 -10.38
CA VAL A 62 2.37 -11.40 -10.73
C VAL A 62 1.18 -11.78 -11.61
N TYR A 63 0.00 -11.53 -11.12
CA TYR A 63 -1.25 -11.83 -11.81
C TYR A 63 -1.94 -10.56 -12.27
N ASP A 64 -2.38 -10.56 -13.53
CA ASP A 64 -3.30 -9.57 -14.09
C ASP A 64 -4.17 -10.20 -15.17
N LEU A 65 -5.37 -9.66 -15.38
CA LEU A 65 -6.24 -10.08 -16.48
C LEU A 65 -5.69 -9.65 -17.83
N SER A 66 -4.96 -8.54 -17.89
CA SER A 66 -4.40 -7.95 -19.11
C SER A 66 -3.01 -8.53 -19.40
N ARG A 67 -2.86 -9.19 -20.53
CA ARG A 67 -1.55 -9.66 -21.00
C ARG A 67 -0.59 -8.48 -21.21
N ASP A 68 -1.08 -7.38 -21.79
CA ASP A 68 -0.28 -6.18 -22.02
C ASP A 68 0.24 -5.58 -20.71
N ALA A 69 -0.58 -5.63 -19.63
CA ALA A 69 -0.15 -5.20 -18.31
C ALA A 69 0.96 -6.10 -17.74
N LEU A 70 0.89 -7.41 -17.97
CA LEU A 70 1.92 -8.36 -17.55
C LEU A 70 3.22 -8.16 -18.33
N ASP A 71 3.14 -7.97 -19.64
CA ASP A 71 4.31 -7.72 -20.50
C ASP A 71 5.00 -6.41 -20.08
N LYS A 72 4.21 -5.35 -19.86
CA LYS A 72 4.73 -4.07 -19.34
C LYS A 72 5.32 -4.20 -17.93
N ALA A 73 4.73 -5.03 -17.08
CA ALA A 73 5.27 -5.30 -15.74
C ALA A 73 6.62 -6.00 -15.81
N SER A 74 6.79 -6.94 -16.72
CA SER A 74 8.06 -7.63 -16.97
C SER A 74 9.17 -6.64 -17.37
N GLU A 75 8.89 -5.73 -18.32
CA GLU A 75 9.83 -4.69 -18.73
C GLU A 75 10.20 -3.77 -17.56
N ASN A 76 9.21 -3.23 -16.86
CA ASN A 76 9.42 -2.29 -15.76
C ASN A 76 10.20 -2.93 -14.59
N ILE A 77 9.90 -4.19 -14.23
CA ILE A 77 10.65 -4.92 -13.20
C ILE A 77 12.12 -5.08 -13.60
N SER A 78 12.37 -5.38 -14.88
CA SER A 78 13.73 -5.45 -15.41
C SER A 78 14.46 -4.11 -15.27
N ASP A 79 13.81 -3.01 -15.62
CA ASP A 79 14.36 -1.66 -15.52
C ASP A 79 14.64 -1.25 -14.07
N TYR A 80 13.73 -1.56 -13.13
CA TYR A 80 13.95 -1.35 -11.70
C TYR A 80 15.16 -2.15 -11.20
N GLY A 81 15.25 -3.43 -11.57
CA GLY A 81 16.40 -4.28 -11.21
C GLY A 81 17.71 -3.73 -11.76
N ALA A 82 17.76 -3.34 -13.04
CA ALA A 82 18.92 -2.73 -13.65
C ALA A 82 19.32 -1.41 -12.98
N ARG A 83 18.36 -0.59 -12.57
CA ARG A 83 18.60 0.62 -11.77
C ARG A 83 19.28 0.28 -10.45
N LEU A 84 18.73 -0.69 -9.69
CA LEU A 84 19.29 -1.09 -8.39
C LEU A 84 20.73 -1.62 -8.51
N VAL A 85 21.07 -2.28 -9.64
CA VAL A 85 22.45 -2.69 -9.92
C VAL A 85 23.35 -1.49 -10.20
N ARG A 86 22.90 -0.53 -11.02
CA ARG A 86 23.66 0.71 -11.28
C ARG A 86 23.91 1.53 -10.01
N GLU A 87 22.97 1.51 -9.07
CA GLU A 87 23.06 2.18 -7.77
C GLU A 87 23.87 1.36 -6.73
N ALA A 88 24.48 0.24 -7.14
CA ALA A 88 25.23 -0.69 -6.28
C ALA A 88 24.43 -1.25 -5.08
N ARG A 89 23.12 -1.34 -5.20
CA ARG A 89 22.19 -1.88 -4.18
C ARG A 89 21.92 -3.38 -4.37
N LEU A 90 22.12 -3.87 -5.58
CA LEU A 90 22.10 -5.29 -5.94
C LEU A 90 23.35 -5.63 -6.76
N THR A 91 23.81 -6.87 -6.66
CA THR A 91 24.77 -7.41 -7.63
C THR A 91 24.03 -7.98 -8.85
N PRO A 92 24.67 -8.07 -10.03
CA PRO A 92 24.08 -8.72 -11.20
C PRO A 92 23.60 -10.16 -10.90
N ASP A 93 24.41 -10.95 -10.21
CA ASP A 93 24.05 -12.33 -9.84
C ASP A 93 22.83 -12.40 -8.92
N HIS A 94 22.70 -11.43 -7.99
CA HIS A 94 21.55 -11.35 -7.10
C HIS A 94 20.27 -10.99 -7.89
N LEU A 95 20.37 -10.05 -8.84
CA LEU A 95 19.26 -9.71 -9.71
C LEU A 95 18.83 -10.90 -10.58
N GLU A 96 19.78 -11.62 -11.18
CA GLU A 96 19.49 -12.82 -11.97
C GLU A 96 18.79 -13.90 -11.12
N ALA A 97 19.27 -14.13 -9.90
CA ALA A 97 18.65 -15.06 -8.97
C ALA A 97 17.23 -14.61 -8.57
N ALA A 98 16.98 -13.30 -8.38
CA ALA A 98 15.66 -12.75 -8.11
C ALA A 98 14.73 -12.92 -9.32
N TRP A 99 15.21 -12.65 -10.53
CA TRP A 99 14.45 -12.77 -11.75
C TRP A 99 13.88 -14.19 -11.96
N ARG A 100 14.68 -15.21 -11.66
CA ARG A 100 14.25 -16.62 -11.73
C ARG A 100 13.11 -16.97 -10.78
N ARG A 101 12.81 -16.12 -9.79
CA ARG A 101 11.72 -16.31 -8.80
C ARG A 101 10.44 -15.58 -9.18
N ILE A 102 10.48 -14.73 -10.22
CA ILE A 102 9.31 -13.98 -10.68
C ILE A 102 8.67 -14.72 -11.84
N SER A 103 7.37 -14.87 -11.79
CA SER A 103 6.56 -15.39 -12.89
C SER A 103 5.33 -14.51 -13.11
N PHE A 104 4.79 -14.56 -14.32
CA PHE A 104 3.64 -13.77 -14.75
C PHE A 104 2.51 -14.69 -15.17
N SER A 105 1.29 -14.42 -14.73
CA SER A 105 0.13 -15.25 -15.02
C SER A 105 -1.14 -14.44 -15.25
N SER A 106 -1.95 -14.84 -16.22
CA SER A 106 -3.33 -14.37 -16.40
C SER A 106 -4.37 -15.33 -15.81
N ARG A 107 -3.95 -16.37 -15.10
CA ARG A 107 -4.80 -17.37 -14.48
C ARG A 107 -4.87 -17.17 -12.98
N LEU A 108 -6.05 -16.85 -12.47
CA LEU A 108 -6.25 -16.69 -11.03
C LEU A 108 -6.00 -18.01 -10.25
N ASP A 109 -6.23 -19.16 -10.90
CA ASP A 109 -6.01 -20.49 -10.32
C ASP A 109 -4.57 -20.75 -9.87
N ASP A 110 -3.59 -20.00 -10.40
CA ASP A 110 -2.19 -20.12 -9.98
C ASP A 110 -1.98 -19.63 -8.54
N ALA A 111 -2.98 -18.93 -7.95
CA ALA A 111 -3.04 -18.62 -6.52
C ALA A 111 -3.16 -19.85 -5.61
N ALA A 112 -3.45 -21.05 -6.16
CA ALA A 112 -3.55 -22.30 -5.40
C ALA A 112 -2.24 -22.69 -4.67
N THR A 113 -1.12 -22.11 -5.05
CA THR A 113 0.19 -22.33 -4.42
C THR A 113 0.61 -21.24 -3.45
N ALA A 114 -0.20 -20.19 -3.29
CA ALA A 114 0.16 -19.01 -2.52
C ALA A 114 0.18 -19.27 -1.01
N ASP A 115 1.22 -18.80 -0.35
CA ASP A 115 1.29 -18.71 1.11
C ASP A 115 0.80 -17.33 1.58
N LEU A 116 1.03 -16.29 0.77
CA LEU A 116 0.58 -14.93 1.00
C LEU A 116 0.04 -14.33 -0.30
N VAL A 117 -1.10 -13.64 -0.21
CA VAL A 117 -1.66 -12.82 -1.29
C VAL A 117 -1.43 -11.36 -0.98
N SER A 118 -0.87 -10.62 -1.95
CA SER A 118 -0.76 -9.16 -1.94
C SER A 118 -1.66 -8.57 -3.01
N GLU A 119 -2.79 -8.00 -2.62
CA GLU A 119 -3.75 -7.39 -3.55
C GLU A 119 -3.38 -5.93 -3.83
N SER A 120 -3.25 -5.59 -5.10
CA SER A 120 -2.87 -4.27 -5.64
C SER A 120 -3.72 -3.87 -6.86
N VAL A 121 -4.99 -4.30 -6.90
CA VAL A 121 -5.95 -3.87 -7.94
C VAL A 121 -6.41 -2.42 -7.70
N PRO A 122 -7.09 -1.77 -8.67
CA PRO A 122 -7.60 -0.41 -8.50
C PRO A 122 -8.40 -0.21 -7.21
N GLU A 123 -8.43 1.04 -6.73
CA GLU A 123 -8.97 1.43 -5.42
C GLU A 123 -10.51 1.47 -5.44
N ASP A 124 -11.13 0.34 -5.76
CA ASP A 124 -12.57 0.11 -5.78
C ASP A 124 -12.92 -0.98 -4.76
N PRO A 125 -13.71 -0.66 -3.70
CA PRO A 125 -14.07 -1.63 -2.67
C PRO A 125 -14.83 -2.85 -3.19
N LYS A 126 -15.66 -2.69 -4.23
CA LYS A 126 -16.43 -3.80 -4.81
C LYS A 126 -15.51 -4.76 -5.57
N LEU A 127 -14.62 -4.20 -6.41
CA LEU A 127 -13.63 -4.99 -7.13
C LEU A 127 -12.74 -5.77 -6.18
N LYS A 128 -12.23 -5.12 -5.11
CA LYS A 128 -11.41 -5.78 -4.10
C LYS A 128 -12.16 -6.92 -3.40
N ALA A 129 -13.41 -6.70 -3.01
CA ALA A 129 -14.26 -7.71 -2.39
C ALA A 129 -14.50 -8.91 -3.31
N GLU A 130 -14.80 -8.69 -4.59
CA GLU A 130 -14.97 -9.76 -5.60
C GLU A 130 -13.68 -10.56 -5.82
N VAL A 131 -12.54 -9.89 -5.91
CA VAL A 131 -11.24 -10.54 -6.05
C VAL A 131 -10.95 -11.43 -4.84
N PHE A 132 -11.14 -10.93 -3.62
CA PHE A 132 -10.91 -11.72 -2.41
C PHE A 132 -11.85 -12.92 -2.30
N ALA A 133 -13.13 -12.77 -2.64
CA ALA A 133 -14.07 -13.89 -2.64
C ALA A 133 -13.61 -15.03 -3.57
N ARG A 134 -13.19 -14.68 -4.80
CA ARG A 134 -12.66 -15.66 -5.76
C ARG A 134 -11.37 -16.31 -5.28
N LEU A 135 -10.46 -15.54 -4.69
CA LEU A 135 -9.20 -16.07 -4.14
C LEU A 135 -9.45 -17.02 -2.97
N ASN A 136 -10.50 -16.77 -2.16
CA ASN A 136 -10.83 -17.64 -1.04
C ASN A 136 -11.20 -19.05 -1.48
N ASP A 137 -11.83 -19.20 -2.65
CA ASP A 137 -12.20 -20.49 -3.20
C ASP A 137 -10.99 -21.27 -3.78
N ILE A 138 -9.92 -20.56 -4.14
CA ILE A 138 -8.75 -21.13 -4.82
C ILE A 138 -7.58 -21.37 -3.84
N CYS A 139 -7.31 -20.41 -2.98
CA CYS A 139 -6.15 -20.44 -2.11
C CYS A 139 -6.28 -21.47 -0.98
N PRO A 140 -5.17 -22.12 -0.59
CA PRO A 140 -5.16 -22.98 0.59
C PRO A 140 -5.71 -22.29 1.84
N PRO A 141 -6.33 -23.02 2.78
CA PRO A 141 -6.88 -22.40 4.01
C PRO A 141 -5.83 -21.69 4.87
N ARG A 142 -4.54 -22.00 4.72
CA ARG A 142 -3.44 -21.37 5.45
C ARG A 142 -3.03 -20.01 4.88
N THR A 143 -3.37 -19.73 3.62
CA THR A 143 -2.93 -18.52 2.92
C THR A 143 -3.40 -17.26 3.62
N VAL A 144 -2.49 -16.35 3.91
CA VAL A 144 -2.78 -15.03 4.47
C VAL A 144 -3.08 -14.06 3.34
N PHE A 145 -4.16 -13.32 3.46
CA PHE A 145 -4.54 -12.29 2.49
C PHE A 145 -4.14 -10.91 2.99
N THR A 146 -3.60 -10.10 2.07
CA THR A 146 -3.31 -8.70 2.35
C THR A 146 -3.79 -7.79 1.23
N THR A 147 -4.11 -6.54 1.58
CA THR A 147 -4.44 -5.49 0.62
C THR A 147 -3.41 -4.37 0.70
N ASN A 148 -3.00 -3.87 -0.46
CA ASN A 148 -2.10 -2.73 -0.59
C ASN A 148 -2.85 -1.39 -0.74
N THR A 149 -4.11 -1.34 -0.32
CA THR A 149 -4.91 -0.10 -0.35
C THR A 149 -4.22 1.02 0.39
N SER A 150 -4.26 2.24 -0.15
CA SER A 150 -3.66 3.45 0.45
C SER A 150 -4.67 4.38 1.13
N THR A 151 -5.97 4.14 0.92
CA THR A 151 -7.03 5.03 1.40
C THR A 151 -8.17 4.30 2.11
N LEU A 152 -8.45 3.05 1.70
CA LEU A 152 -9.54 2.25 2.26
C LEU A 152 -9.09 1.52 3.54
N VAL A 153 -10.06 1.15 4.38
CA VAL A 153 -9.80 0.35 5.57
C VAL A 153 -10.17 -1.12 5.31
N PRO A 154 -9.41 -2.09 5.88
CA PRO A 154 -9.61 -3.52 5.62
C PRO A 154 -11.01 -4.03 5.98
N SER A 155 -11.67 -3.46 6.99
CA SER A 155 -13.02 -3.87 7.39
C SER A 155 -14.06 -3.78 6.27
N LEU A 156 -13.83 -2.93 5.24
CA LEU A 156 -14.76 -2.78 4.11
C LEU A 156 -14.93 -4.07 3.29
N PHE A 157 -13.93 -4.94 3.27
CA PHE A 157 -13.94 -6.17 2.49
C PHE A 157 -13.44 -7.42 3.24
N SER A 158 -13.22 -7.32 4.55
CA SER A 158 -12.73 -8.43 5.38
C SER A 158 -13.62 -9.67 5.30
N GLU A 159 -14.94 -9.50 5.35
CA GLU A 159 -15.90 -10.62 5.25
C GLU A 159 -15.82 -11.33 3.89
N SER A 160 -15.61 -10.58 2.82
CA SER A 160 -15.49 -11.12 1.46
C SER A 160 -14.25 -12.01 1.29
N THR A 161 -13.26 -11.88 2.17
CA THR A 161 -12.08 -12.76 2.16
C THR A 161 -12.38 -14.20 2.57
N GLY A 162 -13.52 -14.48 3.24
CA GLY A 162 -13.84 -15.77 3.83
C GLY A 162 -12.91 -16.21 4.97
N ARG A 163 -11.88 -15.41 5.27
CA ARG A 163 -10.85 -15.66 6.30
C ARG A 163 -10.44 -14.37 7.03
N PRO A 164 -11.38 -13.65 7.64
CA PRO A 164 -11.10 -12.33 8.26
C PRO A 164 -9.99 -12.39 9.30
N ALA A 165 -9.83 -13.48 10.04
CA ALA A 165 -8.74 -13.64 10.98
C ALA A 165 -7.35 -13.64 10.34
N GLN A 166 -7.23 -14.03 9.05
CA GLN A 166 -6.01 -14.10 8.26
C GLN A 166 -5.91 -12.97 7.25
N PHE A 167 -6.52 -11.82 7.54
CA PHE A 167 -6.57 -10.68 6.65
C PHE A 167 -6.17 -9.37 7.36
N ALA A 168 -5.38 -8.54 6.69
CA ALA A 168 -5.03 -7.17 7.10
C ALA A 168 -4.61 -6.35 5.88
N ALA A 169 -4.53 -5.03 6.02
CA ALA A 169 -3.77 -4.25 5.05
C ALA A 169 -2.27 -4.43 5.29
N LEU A 170 -1.54 -4.52 4.19
CA LEU A 170 -0.08 -4.50 4.12
C LEU A 170 0.28 -3.50 3.01
N HIS A 171 0.32 -2.21 3.38
CA HIS A 171 0.46 -1.10 2.47
C HIS A 171 1.92 -0.71 2.31
N PHE A 172 2.43 -0.88 1.10
CA PHE A 172 3.78 -0.50 0.70
C PHE A 172 3.77 0.93 0.14
N HIS A 173 4.84 1.66 0.38
CA HIS A 173 5.08 2.96 -0.24
C HIS A 173 5.79 2.79 -1.59
N GLN A 174 5.51 3.69 -2.53
CA GLN A 174 6.14 3.66 -3.86
C GLN A 174 7.67 3.78 -3.72
N TYR A 175 8.40 3.07 -4.56
CA TYR A 175 9.83 2.83 -4.45
C TYR A 175 10.18 2.10 -3.16
N VAL A 176 9.61 0.88 -3.04
CA VAL A 176 9.67 0.02 -1.84
C VAL A 176 11.09 -0.22 -1.31
N TRP A 177 12.10 -0.10 -2.15
CA TRP A 177 13.52 -0.20 -1.76
C TRP A 177 14.10 1.12 -1.21
N ASP A 178 13.50 2.27 -1.49
CA ASP A 178 13.89 3.58 -0.96
C ASP A 178 13.03 3.96 0.24
N ALA A 179 11.72 3.96 0.05
CA ALA A 179 10.72 4.17 1.09
C ALA A 179 10.37 2.82 1.75
N ASN A 180 11.34 2.21 2.42
CA ASN A 180 11.24 0.86 2.96
C ASN A 180 10.34 0.74 4.20
N LEU A 181 9.29 1.54 4.26
CA LEU A 181 8.23 1.47 5.26
C LEU A 181 7.06 0.65 4.72
N VAL A 182 6.48 -0.21 5.55
CA VAL A 182 5.23 -0.90 5.24
C VAL A 182 4.25 -0.77 6.39
N ASP A 183 3.05 -0.31 6.08
CA ASP A 183 1.98 -0.15 7.05
C ASP A 183 1.21 -1.47 7.20
N ILE A 184 1.08 -1.97 8.42
CA ILE A 184 0.27 -3.13 8.77
C ILE A 184 -0.96 -2.62 9.52
N MET A 185 -2.11 -2.61 8.86
CA MET A 185 -3.35 -2.17 9.47
C MET A 185 -4.30 -3.36 9.63
N PRO A 186 -4.49 -3.85 10.86
CA PRO A 186 -5.50 -4.86 11.15
C PRO A 186 -6.89 -4.24 11.16
N HIS A 187 -7.91 -5.04 10.84
CA HIS A 187 -9.31 -4.76 11.19
C HIS A 187 -9.68 -5.46 12.51
N PRO A 188 -10.86 -5.20 13.11
CA PRO A 188 -11.23 -5.77 14.41
C PRO A 188 -11.26 -7.32 14.47
N GLY A 189 -11.40 -7.99 13.31
CA GLY A 189 -11.40 -9.45 13.21
C GLY A 189 -10.04 -10.08 12.93
N THR A 190 -8.99 -9.29 12.68
CA THR A 190 -7.64 -9.81 12.39
C THR A 190 -7.05 -10.50 13.61
N ALA A 191 -6.56 -11.72 13.46
CA ALA A 191 -5.90 -12.45 14.53
C ALA A 191 -4.53 -11.84 14.86
N GLN A 192 -4.14 -11.86 16.14
CA GLN A 192 -2.85 -11.34 16.59
C GLN A 192 -1.68 -12.09 15.90
N GLU A 193 -1.84 -13.38 15.68
CA GLU A 193 -0.85 -14.21 14.98
C GLU A 193 -0.61 -13.75 13.54
N THR A 194 -1.65 -13.28 12.86
CA THR A 194 -1.54 -12.70 11.51
C THR A 194 -0.75 -11.40 11.54
N ILE A 195 -0.98 -10.55 12.52
CA ILE A 195 -0.21 -9.30 12.71
C ILE A 195 1.27 -9.60 12.93
N GLU A 196 1.58 -10.57 13.81
CA GLU A 196 2.97 -10.95 14.10
C GLU A 196 3.64 -11.59 12.87
N LEU A 197 2.92 -12.41 12.11
CA LEU A 197 3.41 -13.01 10.87
C LEU A 197 3.74 -11.93 9.83
N LEU A 198 2.82 -10.98 9.61
CA LEU A 198 3.03 -9.88 8.66
C LEU A 198 4.17 -8.96 9.08
N ARG A 199 4.33 -8.72 10.39
CA ARG A 199 5.48 -7.99 10.95
C ARG A 199 6.81 -8.70 10.65
N ALA A 200 6.86 -10.02 10.85
CA ALA A 200 8.03 -10.82 10.56
C ALA A 200 8.30 -10.89 9.04
N PHE A 201 7.25 -11.04 8.23
CA PHE A 201 7.34 -11.02 6.77
C PHE A 201 7.91 -9.69 6.25
N ALA A 202 7.37 -8.57 6.72
CA ALA A 202 7.88 -7.24 6.34
C ALA A 202 9.38 -7.11 6.60
N ARG A 203 9.85 -7.52 7.79
CA ARG A 203 11.29 -7.50 8.12
C ARG A 203 12.10 -8.42 7.23
N ARG A 204 11.58 -9.61 6.92
CA ARG A 204 12.25 -10.58 6.05
C ARG A 204 12.50 -10.03 4.65
N ILE A 205 11.60 -9.20 4.14
CA ILE A 205 11.75 -8.55 2.83
C ILE A 205 12.38 -7.14 2.93
N GLY A 206 13.08 -6.82 4.01
CA GLY A 206 13.82 -5.56 4.16
C GLY A 206 12.96 -4.33 4.45
N GLN A 207 11.69 -4.52 4.85
CA GLN A 207 10.80 -3.42 5.18
C GLN A 207 10.75 -3.14 6.68
N VAL A 208 10.51 -1.89 7.04
CA VAL A 208 10.25 -1.47 8.42
C VAL A 208 8.73 -1.51 8.67
N PRO A 209 8.22 -2.43 9.50
CA PRO A 209 6.78 -2.53 9.74
C PRO A 209 6.28 -1.46 10.70
N LEU A 210 5.28 -0.69 10.29
CA LEU A 210 4.48 0.18 11.13
C LEU A 210 3.13 -0.52 11.41
N VAL A 211 2.91 -0.96 12.65
CA VAL A 211 1.66 -1.64 13.02
C VAL A 211 0.66 -0.67 13.61
N PHE A 212 -0.50 -0.59 12.99
CA PHE A 212 -1.60 0.26 13.44
C PHE A 212 -2.32 -0.38 14.63
N ARG A 213 -2.76 0.45 15.57
CA ARG A 213 -3.56 0.02 16.72
C ARG A 213 -5.06 -0.09 16.42
N LYS A 214 -5.50 0.62 15.38
CA LYS A 214 -6.88 0.62 14.86
C LYS A 214 -6.86 1.08 13.42
N GLU A 215 -7.93 0.80 12.70
CA GLU A 215 -8.12 1.30 11.34
C GLU A 215 -8.12 2.83 11.29
N SER A 216 -7.47 3.36 10.28
CA SER A 216 -7.40 4.80 9.99
C SER A 216 -7.33 5.00 8.47
N PRO A 217 -8.32 5.64 7.86
CA PRO A 217 -8.24 6.04 6.46
C PRO A 217 -6.97 6.89 6.22
N LYS A 218 -6.44 6.80 5.01
CA LYS A 218 -5.23 7.54 4.57
C LYS A 218 -3.94 7.17 5.31
N TYR A 219 -3.96 6.23 6.22
CA TYR A 219 -2.76 5.75 6.91
C TYR A 219 -1.99 6.88 7.64
N VAL A 220 -0.79 6.61 8.17
CA VAL A 220 -0.05 7.63 8.95
C VAL A 220 0.59 8.66 8.03
N VAL A 221 1.40 8.23 7.05
CA VAL A 221 2.18 9.13 6.20
C VAL A 221 1.27 10.00 5.35
N ASN A 222 0.28 9.39 4.68
CA ASN A 222 -0.65 10.13 3.82
C ASN A 222 -1.55 11.09 4.62
N ALA A 223 -1.91 10.76 5.87
CA ALA A 223 -2.66 11.66 6.74
C ALA A 223 -1.84 12.91 7.13
N ILE A 224 -0.56 12.72 7.49
CA ILE A 224 0.36 13.82 7.83
C ILE A 224 0.64 14.68 6.60
N LEU A 225 1.02 14.06 5.47
CA LEU A 225 1.28 14.77 4.22
C LEU A 225 0.05 15.55 3.74
N GLY A 226 -1.13 14.93 3.85
CA GLY A 226 -2.38 15.61 3.50
C GLY A 226 -2.61 16.88 4.31
N ALA A 227 -2.35 16.85 5.62
CA ALA A 227 -2.47 18.03 6.49
C ALA A 227 -1.43 19.12 6.15
N ILE A 228 -0.19 18.71 5.88
CA ILE A 228 0.89 19.64 5.47
C ILE A 228 0.53 20.31 4.15
N ASN A 229 0.14 19.51 3.14
CA ASN A 229 -0.23 20.04 1.83
C ASN A 229 -1.45 20.95 1.88
N ASP A 230 -2.43 20.62 2.75
CA ASP A 230 -3.61 21.44 2.97
C ASP A 230 -3.24 22.85 3.50
N VAL A 231 -2.36 22.91 4.49
CA VAL A 231 -1.88 24.19 5.04
C VAL A 231 -1.02 24.93 4.03
N ALA A 232 -0.11 24.26 3.31
CA ALA A 232 0.71 24.87 2.28
C ALA A 232 -0.12 25.50 1.16
N LEU A 233 -1.10 24.77 0.64
CA LEU A 233 -2.04 25.29 -0.36
C LEU A 233 -2.81 26.52 0.12
N ARG A 234 -3.23 26.51 1.39
CA ARG A 234 -3.95 27.64 2.00
C ARG A 234 -3.09 28.88 2.08
N LEU A 235 -1.84 28.77 2.54
CA LEU A 235 -0.90 29.90 2.62
C LEU A 235 -0.69 30.58 1.26
N VAL A 236 -0.58 29.81 0.19
CA VAL A 236 -0.43 30.37 -1.16
C VAL A 236 -1.73 30.93 -1.70
N ALA A 237 -2.85 30.21 -1.52
CA ALA A 237 -4.17 30.65 -1.99
C ALA A 237 -4.64 31.95 -1.33
N ASP A 238 -4.27 32.16 -0.06
CA ASP A 238 -4.57 33.39 0.70
C ASP A 238 -3.55 34.50 0.46
N GLY A 239 -2.54 34.30 -0.42
CA GLY A 239 -1.52 35.27 -0.75
C GLY A 239 -0.53 35.57 0.36
N VAL A 240 -0.39 34.67 1.34
CA VAL A 240 0.55 34.85 2.48
C VAL A 240 2.00 34.65 2.03
N ALA A 241 2.26 33.71 1.13
CA ALA A 241 3.59 33.41 0.60
C ALA A 241 3.50 32.86 -0.83
N SER A 242 4.62 32.90 -1.56
CA SER A 242 4.74 32.24 -2.87
C SER A 242 4.89 30.72 -2.71
N VAL A 243 4.70 29.98 -3.81
CA VAL A 243 4.98 28.53 -3.90
C VAL A 243 6.43 28.25 -3.48
N GLU A 244 7.34 29.01 -4.06
CA GLU A 244 8.78 28.89 -3.83
C GLU A 244 9.16 29.17 -2.38
N ASP A 245 8.57 30.18 -1.74
CA ASP A 245 8.88 30.54 -0.37
C ASP A 245 8.38 29.50 0.63
N VAL A 246 7.19 28.91 0.40
CA VAL A 246 6.68 27.82 1.24
C VAL A 246 7.60 26.62 1.14
N ASP A 247 7.95 26.19 -0.09
CA ASP A 247 8.85 25.05 -0.29
C ASP A 247 10.25 25.32 0.27
N ARG A 248 10.80 26.50 0.03
CA ARG A 248 12.11 26.92 0.56
C ARG A 248 12.12 26.87 2.09
N ALA A 249 11.13 27.46 2.73
CA ALA A 249 11.02 27.47 4.19
C ALA A 249 10.96 26.06 4.76
N TRP A 250 10.12 25.19 4.15
CA TRP A 250 10.02 23.78 4.53
C TRP A 250 11.33 23.04 4.37
N MET A 251 11.95 23.14 3.18
CA MET A 251 13.19 22.42 2.86
C MET A 251 14.35 22.84 3.77
N ILE A 252 14.47 24.13 4.10
CA ILE A 252 15.53 24.63 4.98
C ILE A 252 15.34 24.10 6.41
N VAL A 253 14.13 24.20 6.95
CA VAL A 253 13.86 23.86 8.36
C VAL A 253 13.80 22.35 8.58
N MET A 254 13.10 21.63 7.69
CA MET A 254 12.88 20.19 7.82
C MET A 254 13.99 19.34 7.19
N LYS A 255 14.96 19.95 6.49
CA LYS A 255 16.09 19.29 5.82
C LYS A 255 15.64 18.25 4.80
N THR A 256 14.59 18.53 4.07
CA THR A 256 14.07 17.67 2.99
C THR A 256 14.58 18.16 1.64
N ALA A 257 14.69 17.23 0.68
CA ALA A 257 15.09 17.56 -0.70
C ALA A 257 13.97 18.23 -1.51
N VAL A 258 12.73 18.12 -1.05
CA VAL A 258 11.52 18.59 -1.75
C VAL A 258 10.57 19.19 -0.74
N GLY A 259 9.94 20.31 -1.12
CA GLY A 259 8.88 20.94 -0.33
C GLY A 259 7.48 20.40 -0.64
N PRO A 260 6.44 20.91 0.04
CA PRO A 260 5.05 20.51 -0.17
C PRO A 260 4.59 20.60 -1.63
N PHE A 261 4.89 21.69 -2.33
CA PHE A 261 4.46 21.91 -3.72
C PHE A 261 5.20 21.02 -4.72
N GLY A 262 6.52 20.82 -4.54
CA GLY A 262 7.26 19.83 -5.30
C GLY A 262 6.72 18.41 -5.08
N SER A 263 6.29 18.09 -3.86
CA SER A 263 5.64 16.82 -3.53
C SER A 263 4.27 16.67 -4.21
N LEU A 264 3.46 17.73 -4.27
CA LEU A 264 2.19 17.74 -5.00
C LEU A 264 2.38 17.50 -6.51
N ASP A 265 3.43 18.07 -7.11
CA ASP A 265 3.80 17.83 -8.51
C ASP A 265 4.19 16.37 -8.77
N VAL A 266 4.83 15.70 -7.83
CA VAL A 266 5.16 14.26 -7.92
C VAL A 266 3.90 13.41 -7.85
N VAL A 267 2.95 13.73 -6.98
CA VAL A 267 1.64 13.05 -6.87
C VAL A 267 0.83 13.24 -8.14
N GLY A 268 0.91 14.40 -8.74
CA GLY A 268 0.13 14.83 -9.89
C GLY A 268 -1.11 15.61 -9.50
N LEU A 269 -1.21 16.83 -10.06
CA LEU A 269 -2.24 17.80 -9.64
C LEU A 269 -3.67 17.39 -10.01
N ASP A 270 -3.87 16.58 -11.02
CA ASP A 270 -5.17 15.94 -11.32
C ASP A 270 -5.58 14.93 -10.23
N THR A 271 -4.62 14.15 -9.72
CA THR A 271 -4.87 13.27 -8.57
C THR A 271 -5.20 14.09 -7.31
N VAL A 272 -4.44 15.17 -7.07
CA VAL A 272 -4.71 16.10 -5.96
C VAL A 272 -6.11 16.70 -6.09
N TRP A 273 -6.51 17.12 -7.30
CA TRP A 273 -7.83 17.61 -7.58
C TRP A 273 -8.92 16.60 -7.25
N GLN A 274 -8.76 15.33 -7.68
CA GLN A 274 -9.70 14.25 -7.37
C GLN A 274 -9.81 14.02 -5.85
N ILE A 275 -8.69 14.07 -5.11
CA ILE A 275 -8.68 13.92 -3.66
C ILE A 275 -9.44 15.08 -2.98
N ILE A 276 -9.26 16.32 -3.43
CA ILE A 276 -10.00 17.48 -2.91
C ILE A 276 -11.49 17.29 -3.15
N GLN A 277 -11.90 16.92 -4.36
CA GLN A 277 -13.31 16.66 -4.70
C GLN A 277 -13.92 15.55 -3.84
N ALA A 278 -13.21 14.43 -3.67
CA ALA A 278 -13.69 13.29 -2.88
C ALA A 278 -13.82 13.59 -1.39
N ASN A 279 -13.02 14.52 -0.86
CA ASN A 279 -13.07 14.93 0.55
C ASN A 279 -14.02 16.12 0.82
N SER A 280 -14.54 16.75 -0.23
CA SER A 280 -15.50 17.87 -0.08
C SER A 280 -16.88 17.31 0.22
N THR A 281 -17.52 17.81 1.26
CA THR A 281 -18.93 17.54 1.53
C THR A 281 -19.83 18.44 0.66
N ALA A 282 -21.09 18.10 0.50
CA ALA A 282 -22.06 18.92 -0.23
C ALA A 282 -22.21 20.35 0.35
N ALA A 283 -21.78 20.56 1.60
CA ALA A 283 -21.74 21.86 2.27
C ALA A 283 -20.47 22.67 1.93
N ASP A 284 -19.36 22.00 1.57
CA ASP A 284 -18.04 22.62 1.38
C ASP A 284 -17.81 23.05 -0.08
N ARG A 285 -18.78 23.41 -0.83
CA ARG A 285 -18.66 23.87 -2.24
C ARG A 285 -17.21 23.99 -2.71
N PRO A 286 -16.62 22.98 -3.38
CA PRO A 286 -15.21 23.02 -3.79
C PRO A 286 -14.87 24.26 -4.63
N GLU A 287 -15.86 24.80 -5.31
CA GLU A 287 -15.76 26.00 -6.14
C GLU A 287 -15.49 27.29 -5.33
N CYS A 288 -15.83 27.29 -4.04
CA CYS A 288 -15.58 28.41 -3.13
C CYS A 288 -14.29 28.23 -2.29
N ASP A 289 -13.64 27.07 -2.37
CA ASP A 289 -12.39 26.83 -1.65
C ASP A 289 -11.20 27.40 -2.47
N PRO A 290 -10.46 28.40 -1.93
CA PRO A 290 -9.33 28.98 -2.63
C PRO A 290 -8.25 27.94 -3.01
N ARG A 291 -8.08 26.89 -2.22
CA ARG A 291 -7.14 25.78 -2.49
C ARG A 291 -7.57 24.97 -3.70
N ALA A 292 -8.84 24.62 -3.75
CA ALA A 292 -9.42 23.89 -4.85
C ALA A 292 -9.32 24.68 -6.15
N LYS A 293 -9.58 25.98 -6.09
CA LYS A 293 -9.41 26.89 -7.23
C LYS A 293 -7.95 26.94 -7.70
N LEU A 294 -6.99 27.08 -6.77
CA LEU A 294 -5.57 27.09 -7.09
C LEU A 294 -5.18 25.81 -7.87
N ILE A 295 -5.53 24.62 -7.38
CA ILE A 295 -5.21 23.36 -8.05
C ILE A 295 -5.92 23.28 -9.41
N LYS A 296 -7.21 23.65 -9.47
CA LYS A 296 -7.99 23.60 -10.71
C LYS A 296 -7.39 24.47 -11.80
N ASP A 297 -6.89 25.66 -11.46
CA ASP A 297 -6.25 26.59 -12.42
C ASP A 297 -5.02 25.97 -13.11
N TYR A 298 -4.29 25.07 -12.42
CA TYR A 298 -3.18 24.30 -13.00
C TYR A 298 -3.68 23.14 -13.84
N VAL A 299 -4.66 22.37 -13.34
CA VAL A 299 -5.24 21.23 -14.03
C VAL A 299 -5.87 21.65 -15.35
N ASP A 300 -6.62 22.75 -15.37
CA ASP A 300 -7.28 23.28 -16.58
C ASP A 300 -6.27 23.72 -17.66
N LYS A 301 -5.04 24.08 -17.27
CA LYS A 301 -3.93 24.38 -18.18
C LYS A 301 -3.19 23.13 -18.66
N GLY A 302 -3.55 21.95 -18.17
CA GLY A 302 -2.80 20.71 -18.44
C GLY A 302 -1.46 20.61 -17.69
N TRP A 303 -1.22 21.45 -16.68
CA TRP A 303 -0.02 21.44 -15.84
C TRP A 303 -0.21 20.48 -14.68
N LEU A 304 0.08 19.21 -14.93
CA LEU A 304 -0.25 18.13 -14.01
C LEU A 304 0.94 17.67 -13.14
N GLY A 305 2.01 18.43 -13.12
CA GLY A 305 3.24 18.11 -12.39
C GLY A 305 4.26 17.37 -13.24
N VAL A 306 5.06 16.51 -12.60
CA VAL A 306 6.18 15.77 -13.23
C VAL A 306 5.75 15.05 -14.50
N LYS A 307 4.60 14.38 -14.49
CA LYS A 307 4.11 13.56 -15.60
C LYS A 307 3.78 14.34 -16.89
N SER A 308 3.50 15.64 -16.77
CA SER A 308 3.23 16.53 -17.92
C SER A 308 4.41 17.47 -18.21
N GLY A 309 5.53 17.35 -17.47
CA GLY A 309 6.68 18.23 -17.57
C GLY A 309 6.47 19.60 -16.93
N ARG A 310 5.29 19.89 -16.39
CA ARG A 310 4.96 21.14 -15.73
C ARG A 310 3.84 20.97 -14.70
N GLY A 311 4.02 21.60 -13.56
CA GLY A 311 3.05 21.77 -12.48
C GLY A 311 3.28 23.11 -11.81
N PHE A 312 3.45 23.14 -10.49
CA PHE A 312 3.97 24.28 -9.76
C PHE A 312 5.38 24.63 -10.21
N TYR A 313 6.15 23.60 -10.58
CA TYR A 313 7.49 23.71 -11.16
C TYR A 313 7.55 23.18 -12.58
N THR A 314 8.68 23.45 -13.26
CA THR A 314 8.98 22.91 -14.60
C THR A 314 9.98 21.76 -14.48
N TYR A 315 9.76 20.69 -15.21
CA TYR A 315 10.56 19.47 -15.18
C TYR A 315 11.21 19.20 -16.54
N PRO A 316 12.40 18.54 -16.60
CA PRO A 316 13.01 17.73 -15.53
C PRO A 316 13.83 18.50 -14.49
N ASP A 317 14.10 19.80 -14.67
CA ASP A 317 15.01 20.60 -13.84
C ASP A 317 14.23 21.61 -12.99
N PRO A 318 13.53 21.17 -11.92
CA PRO A 318 12.70 22.08 -11.11
C PRO A 318 13.56 23.08 -10.34
N ALA A 319 13.03 24.29 -10.14
CA ALA A 319 13.74 25.38 -9.45
C ALA A 319 14.23 24.95 -8.06
N TYR A 320 13.46 24.16 -7.31
CA TYR A 320 13.87 23.69 -5.98
C TYR A 320 15.10 22.77 -5.97
N ALA A 321 15.47 22.17 -7.11
CA ALA A 321 16.68 21.37 -7.23
C ALA A 321 17.93 22.19 -7.55
N GLN A 322 17.79 23.49 -7.84
CA GLN A 322 18.90 24.36 -8.16
C GLN A 322 19.64 24.81 -6.89
N PRO A 323 20.98 24.95 -6.92
CA PRO A 323 21.79 25.30 -5.76
C PRO A 323 21.39 26.61 -5.08
N ASP A 324 20.89 27.60 -5.86
CA ASP A 324 20.57 28.94 -5.38
C ASP A 324 19.15 29.05 -4.82
N PHE A 325 18.31 28.04 -5.05
CA PHE A 325 16.94 28.04 -4.53
C PHE A 325 16.86 28.24 -3.02
N LEU A 326 17.69 27.53 -2.25
CA LEU A 326 17.70 27.63 -0.79
C LEU A 326 18.34 28.96 -0.27
N ARG A 327 19.02 29.72 -1.15
CA ARG A 327 19.57 31.05 -0.82
C ARG A 327 18.56 32.17 -1.02
N GLY A 328 17.43 31.90 -1.68
CA GLY A 328 16.45 32.91 -2.02
C GLY A 328 16.88 33.83 -3.16
N GLU A 329 17.82 33.38 -3.98
CA GLU A 329 18.40 34.13 -5.10
C GLU A 329 17.81 33.73 -6.47
N ALA A 330 16.80 32.78 -6.43
CA ALA A 330 16.16 32.25 -7.61
C ALA A 330 14.79 32.88 -7.85
#